data_ce181926d75d234d69ca2d7957b26b8f
#
_entry.id   ce181926d75d234d69ca2d7957b26b8f
#
_cell.length_a   1.000
_cell.length_b   1.000
_cell.length_c   1.000
_cell.angle_alpha   90.00
_cell.angle_beta   90.00
_cell.angle_gamma   90.00
#
_symmetry.space_group_name_H-M   'P 1'
#
loop_
_entity.id
_entity.type
_entity.pdbx_description
1 polymer ?
#
loop_
_entity_poly.entity_id
_entity_poly.type
_entity_poly.pdbx_seq_one_letter_code
_entity_poly.pdbx_strand_id
1 'polypeptide(L)'
;MTETMCADEGGTDPFVLPARHHPVNRPDPAMVRILDEQGHLTTHPDFPVDLVDDDLVKALEMMVMTRRLDVEATALQRHGELGLWPPLLGQEATQAGAWLALRQGDQVFPTYREQGLAHAMGVSLADILGAWDGTSHCGWDTVATHFSAYPVMIGSG
;
A
#
# COMPACT_ATOMS: atom_id res chain seq x y z
N MET A 1 -51.99 26.77 -19.47
CA MET A 1 -51.32 25.62 -18.88
C MET A 1 -50.37 25.04 -19.91
N THR A 2 -49.15 25.44 -19.82
CA THR A 2 -48.09 25.01 -20.78
C THR A 2 -46.94 24.50 -19.89
N GLU A 3 -46.81 23.18 -19.82
CA GLU A 3 -45.71 22.50 -19.15
C GLU A 3 -44.44 22.67 -20.01
N THR A 4 -43.45 23.34 -19.45
CA THR A 4 -42.13 23.45 -20.03
C THR A 4 -41.34 22.23 -19.58
N MET A 5 -41.14 21.30 -20.49
CA MET A 5 -40.19 20.19 -20.33
C MET A 5 -38.79 20.77 -20.24
N CYS A 6 -38.13 20.63 -19.11
CA CYS A 6 -36.69 20.77 -19.00
C CYS A 6 -36.03 19.60 -19.70
N ALA A 7 -35.32 19.90 -20.79
CA ALA A 7 -34.41 18.97 -21.42
C ALA A 7 -33.20 18.73 -20.50
N ASP A 8 -33.00 17.50 -20.11
CA ASP A 8 -31.81 17.03 -19.39
C ASP A 8 -30.64 17.01 -20.38
N GLU A 9 -29.84 18.06 -20.34
CA GLU A 9 -28.56 18.07 -21.06
C GLU A 9 -27.59 17.18 -20.29
N GLY A 10 -27.40 15.95 -20.80
CA GLY A 10 -26.47 14.95 -20.26
C GLY A 10 -25.03 15.47 -20.24
N GLY A 11 -24.70 16.23 -19.23
CA GLY A 11 -23.32 16.56 -18.88
C GLY A 11 -22.64 15.29 -18.35
N THR A 12 -21.76 14.70 -19.12
CA THR A 12 -20.87 13.66 -18.63
C THR A 12 -19.99 14.26 -17.55
N ASP A 13 -20.20 13.86 -16.30
CA ASP A 13 -19.36 14.20 -15.16
C ASP A 13 -17.90 13.78 -15.48
N PRO A 14 -16.94 14.71 -15.56
CA PRO A 14 -15.56 14.39 -15.90
C PRO A 14 -14.85 13.52 -14.84
N PHE A 15 -15.48 13.31 -13.68
CA PHE A 15 -14.97 12.43 -12.63
C PHE A 15 -15.55 11.01 -12.63
N VAL A 16 -16.51 10.71 -13.49
CA VAL A 16 -16.97 9.33 -13.66
C VAL A 16 -15.95 8.60 -14.55
N LEU A 17 -15.00 7.94 -13.90
CA LEU A 17 -14.15 6.98 -14.60
C LEU A 17 -15.06 5.96 -15.28
N PRO A 18 -14.84 5.66 -16.58
CA PRO A 18 -15.63 4.64 -17.25
C PRO A 18 -15.51 3.36 -16.45
N ALA A 19 -16.66 2.84 -15.98
CA ALA A 19 -16.70 1.56 -15.29
C ALA A 19 -16.00 0.54 -16.20
N ARG A 20 -14.79 0.14 -15.85
CA ARG A 20 -14.16 -1.02 -16.45
C ARG A 20 -15.02 -2.18 -16.01
N HIS A 21 -15.97 -2.55 -16.84
CA HIS A 21 -16.73 -3.78 -16.68
C HIS A 21 -15.73 -4.93 -16.76
N HIS A 22 -15.16 -5.30 -15.62
CA HIS A 22 -14.63 -6.64 -15.48
C HIS A 22 -15.83 -7.56 -15.57
N PRO A 23 -15.89 -8.44 -16.57
CA PRO A 23 -16.99 -9.37 -16.69
C PRO A 23 -17.05 -10.17 -15.39
N VAL A 24 -18.16 -10.03 -14.66
CA VAL A 24 -18.44 -10.66 -13.35
C VAL A 24 -18.46 -12.20 -13.46
N ASN A 25 -18.20 -12.76 -14.63
CA ASN A 25 -18.29 -14.17 -14.96
C ASN A 25 -16.97 -14.73 -15.51
N ARG A 26 -15.82 -14.21 -15.05
CA ARG A 26 -14.58 -14.99 -15.17
C ARG A 26 -14.64 -16.09 -14.12
N PRO A 27 -14.40 -17.37 -14.52
CA PRO A 27 -14.09 -18.39 -13.52
C PRO A 27 -12.96 -17.83 -12.67
N ASP A 28 -13.05 -18.05 -11.37
CA ASP A 28 -12.04 -17.64 -10.37
C ASP A 28 -10.66 -17.88 -11.00
N PRO A 29 -9.88 -16.84 -11.28
CA PRO A 29 -8.62 -17.06 -11.95
C PRO A 29 -7.82 -17.98 -11.05
N ALA A 30 -7.45 -19.15 -11.58
CA ALA A 30 -6.63 -20.10 -10.84
C ALA A 30 -5.54 -19.32 -10.14
N MET A 31 -5.38 -19.54 -8.83
CA MET A 31 -4.42 -18.78 -8.01
C MET A 31 -3.08 -18.70 -8.74
N VAL A 32 -2.66 -17.50 -9.10
CA VAL A 32 -1.37 -17.29 -9.74
C VAL A 32 -0.30 -17.56 -8.68
N ARG A 33 0.43 -18.64 -8.85
CA ARG A 33 1.55 -19.01 -8.00
C ARG A 33 2.81 -19.06 -8.86
N ILE A 34 3.72 -18.13 -8.64
CA ILE A 34 4.98 -18.04 -9.36
C ILE A 34 6.09 -18.77 -8.59
N LEU A 35 5.98 -18.84 -7.27
CA LEU A 35 6.89 -19.56 -6.38
C LEU A 35 6.11 -20.62 -5.63
N ASP A 36 6.56 -21.87 -5.68
CA ASP A 36 5.99 -22.97 -4.90
C ASP A 36 6.57 -23.04 -3.47
N GLU A 37 6.03 -23.96 -2.66
CA GLU A 37 6.46 -24.15 -1.26
C GLU A 37 7.88 -24.73 -1.15
N GLN A 38 8.42 -25.28 -2.22
CA GLN A 38 9.76 -25.83 -2.33
C GLN A 38 10.77 -24.84 -2.89
N GLY A 39 10.31 -23.63 -3.26
CA GLY A 39 11.15 -22.56 -3.81
C GLY A 39 11.39 -22.67 -5.32
N HIS A 40 10.63 -23.49 -6.04
CA HIS A 40 10.72 -23.56 -7.49
C HIS A 40 9.93 -22.43 -8.15
N LEU A 41 10.57 -21.75 -9.10
CA LEU A 41 9.90 -20.74 -9.94
C LEU A 41 9.10 -21.42 -11.04
N THR A 42 7.85 -20.99 -11.19
CA THR A 42 6.96 -21.37 -12.29
C THR A 42 6.71 -20.13 -13.15
N THR A 43 6.91 -20.26 -14.45
CA THR A 43 6.61 -19.17 -15.38
C THR A 43 5.09 -19.07 -15.62
N HIS A 44 4.57 -17.85 -15.60
CA HIS A 44 3.18 -17.58 -15.94
C HIS A 44 3.13 -16.64 -17.16
N PRO A 45 2.36 -16.97 -18.21
CA PRO A 45 2.37 -16.19 -19.47
C PRO A 45 1.90 -14.74 -19.28
N ASP A 46 0.95 -14.51 -18.39
CA ASP A 46 0.39 -13.16 -18.14
C ASP A 46 1.13 -12.39 -17.04
N PHE A 47 2.01 -13.05 -16.29
CA PHE A 47 2.77 -12.46 -15.18
C PHE A 47 4.24 -12.87 -15.29
N PRO A 48 4.97 -12.32 -16.27
CA PRO A 48 6.40 -12.57 -16.37
C PRO A 48 7.11 -11.97 -15.14
N VAL A 49 8.02 -12.75 -14.55
CA VAL A 49 8.89 -12.28 -13.47
C VAL A 49 10.25 -11.95 -14.09
N ASP A 50 10.61 -10.69 -14.07
CA ASP A 50 11.84 -10.15 -14.63
C ASP A 50 12.71 -9.58 -13.50
N LEU A 51 12.79 -10.32 -12.38
CA LEU A 51 13.56 -9.95 -11.19
C LEU A 51 14.89 -10.68 -11.20
N VAL A 52 15.96 -9.96 -10.87
CA VAL A 52 17.28 -10.51 -10.62
C VAL A 52 17.45 -10.88 -9.13
N ASP A 53 18.45 -11.71 -8.83
CA ASP A 53 18.69 -12.17 -7.46
C ASP A 53 18.84 -11.02 -6.45
N ASP A 54 19.49 -9.93 -6.84
CA ASP A 54 19.65 -8.74 -6.00
C ASP A 54 18.29 -8.10 -5.63
N ASP A 55 17.32 -8.11 -6.52
CA ASP A 55 15.98 -7.58 -6.24
C ASP A 55 15.23 -8.49 -5.27
N LEU A 56 15.40 -9.79 -5.40
CA LEU A 56 14.82 -10.77 -4.47
C LEU A 56 15.42 -10.64 -3.07
N VAL A 57 16.73 -10.42 -2.96
CA VAL A 57 17.40 -10.17 -1.68
C VAL A 57 16.87 -8.91 -1.02
N LYS A 58 16.79 -7.79 -1.75
CA LYS A 58 16.24 -6.53 -1.24
C LYS A 58 14.78 -6.67 -0.82
N ALA A 59 13.97 -7.41 -1.61
CA ALA A 59 12.60 -7.69 -1.25
C ALA A 59 12.50 -8.48 0.06
N LEU A 60 13.34 -9.50 0.23
CA LEU A 60 13.41 -10.29 1.46
C LEU A 60 13.85 -9.43 2.65
N GLU A 61 14.88 -8.60 2.50
CA GLU A 61 15.32 -7.66 3.55
C GLU A 61 14.18 -6.72 3.98
N MET A 62 13.46 -6.17 3.01
CA MET A 62 12.29 -5.34 3.28
C MET A 62 11.19 -6.11 4.02
N MET A 63 10.91 -7.35 3.62
CA MET A 63 9.92 -8.19 4.31
C MET A 63 10.33 -8.48 5.75
N VAL A 64 11.60 -8.80 5.99
CA VAL A 64 12.15 -9.05 7.34
C VAL A 64 12.06 -7.79 8.20
N MET A 65 12.43 -6.62 7.65
CA MET A 65 12.33 -5.33 8.32
C MET A 65 10.87 -4.99 8.66
N THR A 66 9.96 -5.16 7.70
CA THR A 66 8.52 -4.91 7.91
C THR A 66 7.96 -5.81 9.01
N ARG A 67 8.33 -7.09 9.03
CA ARG A 67 7.93 -8.03 10.08
C ARG A 67 8.48 -7.61 11.44
N ARG A 68 9.74 -7.19 11.51
CA ARG A 68 10.35 -6.73 12.75
C ARG A 68 9.68 -5.47 13.28
N LEU A 69 9.42 -4.51 12.41
CA LEU A 69 8.68 -3.28 12.76
C LEU A 69 7.30 -3.64 13.34
N ASP A 70 6.56 -4.54 12.70
CA ASP A 70 5.23 -4.94 13.15
C ASP A 70 5.24 -5.59 14.55
N VAL A 71 6.21 -6.44 14.81
CA VAL A 71 6.38 -7.09 16.12
C VAL A 71 6.66 -6.06 17.22
N GLU A 72 7.61 -5.15 16.98
CA GLU A 72 7.99 -4.13 17.96
C GLU A 72 6.86 -3.11 18.19
N ALA A 73 6.22 -2.64 17.12
CA ALA A 73 5.11 -1.70 17.22
C ALA A 73 3.88 -2.32 17.93
N THR A 74 3.61 -3.60 17.68
CA THR A 74 2.58 -4.34 18.41
C THR A 74 2.91 -4.45 19.91
N ALA A 75 4.18 -4.64 20.27
CA ALA A 75 4.62 -4.66 21.65
C ALA A 75 4.45 -3.29 22.31
N LEU A 76 4.87 -2.20 21.63
CA LEU A 76 4.69 -0.83 22.10
C LEU A 76 3.20 -0.49 22.31
N GLN A 77 2.33 -0.91 21.39
CA GLN A 77 0.88 -0.71 21.55
C GLN A 77 0.35 -1.43 22.79
N ARG A 78 0.77 -2.68 23.03
CA ARG A 78 0.34 -3.45 24.21
C ARG A 78 0.84 -2.85 25.53
N HIS A 79 1.95 -2.15 25.50
CA HIS A 79 2.48 -1.43 26.67
C HIS A 79 1.87 -0.02 26.84
N GLY A 80 1.04 0.43 25.89
CA GLY A 80 0.41 1.73 25.93
C GLY A 80 1.29 2.87 25.42
N GLU A 81 2.43 2.56 24.81
CA GLU A 81 3.37 3.51 24.21
C GLU A 81 2.93 3.98 22.81
N LEU A 82 2.10 3.19 22.14
CA LEU A 82 1.41 3.57 20.89
C LEU A 82 -0.10 3.56 21.10
N GLY A 83 -0.78 4.59 20.58
CA GLY A 83 -2.24 4.71 20.67
C GLY A 83 -2.95 3.65 19.80
N LEU A 84 -2.50 3.48 18.58
CA LEU A 84 -3.02 2.51 17.62
C LEU A 84 -1.89 1.94 16.78
N TRP A 85 -1.98 0.66 16.43
CA TRP A 85 -1.11 0.07 15.42
C TRP A 85 -1.90 -0.90 14.54
N PRO A 86 -1.99 -0.67 13.21
CA PRO A 86 -2.59 -1.62 12.28
C PRO A 86 -1.59 -2.76 12.00
N PRO A 87 -1.93 -4.03 12.31
CA PRO A 87 -1.02 -5.15 12.10
C PRO A 87 -0.64 -5.33 10.64
N LEU A 88 0.62 -5.65 10.38
CA LEU A 88 1.19 -5.88 9.05
C LEU A 88 1.41 -7.37 8.74
N LEU A 89 1.21 -8.24 9.71
CA LEU A 89 1.46 -9.67 9.60
C LEU A 89 0.77 -10.28 8.38
N GLY A 90 1.58 -10.87 7.49
CA GLY A 90 1.09 -11.49 6.26
C GLY A 90 1.01 -10.56 5.05
N GLN A 91 1.33 -9.27 5.20
CA GLN A 91 1.31 -8.28 4.11
C GLN A 91 2.69 -7.85 3.62
N GLU A 92 3.75 -8.43 4.16
CA GLU A 92 5.14 -8.03 3.87
C GLU A 92 5.48 -8.18 2.39
N ALA A 93 5.10 -9.32 1.79
CA ALA A 93 5.36 -9.58 0.38
C ALA A 93 4.59 -8.64 -0.56
N THR A 94 3.37 -8.25 -0.20
CA THR A 94 2.58 -7.30 -0.97
C THR A 94 3.26 -5.93 -1.01
N GLN A 95 3.79 -5.47 0.12
CA GLN A 95 4.49 -4.19 0.20
C GLN A 95 5.85 -4.24 -0.52
N ALA A 96 6.59 -5.34 -0.38
CA ALA A 96 7.85 -5.53 -1.09
C ALA A 96 7.64 -5.59 -2.61
N GLY A 97 6.62 -6.30 -3.08
CA GLY A 97 6.25 -6.34 -4.49
C GLY A 97 5.82 -4.98 -5.04
N ALA A 98 5.04 -4.22 -4.26
CA ALA A 98 4.68 -2.86 -4.63
C ALA A 98 5.92 -1.97 -4.77
N TRP A 99 6.87 -2.03 -3.83
CA TRP A 99 8.11 -1.28 -3.88
C TRP A 99 8.97 -1.62 -5.11
N LEU A 100 9.11 -2.91 -5.44
CA LEU A 100 9.85 -3.34 -6.63
C LEU A 100 9.22 -2.88 -7.94
N ALA A 101 7.90 -2.65 -7.95
CA ALA A 101 7.18 -2.18 -9.13
C ALA A 101 7.26 -0.65 -9.34
N LEU A 102 7.67 0.11 -8.32
CA LEU A 102 7.78 1.57 -8.39
C LEU A 102 8.95 2.00 -9.26
N ARG A 103 8.75 3.07 -9.97
CA ARG A 103 9.76 3.75 -10.79
C ARG A 103 10.22 5.02 -10.09
N GLN A 104 11.41 5.48 -10.48
CA GLN A 104 11.89 6.77 -9.98
C GLN A 104 10.88 7.89 -10.33
N GLY A 105 10.45 8.62 -9.31
CA GLY A 105 9.49 9.72 -9.45
C GLY A 105 8.01 9.31 -9.24
N ASP A 106 7.72 8.03 -9.08
CA ASP A 106 6.36 7.60 -8.71
C ASP A 106 6.01 8.11 -7.30
N GLN A 107 4.78 8.55 -7.13
CA GLN A 107 4.24 9.02 -5.85
C GLN A 107 3.29 7.96 -5.27
N VAL A 108 3.49 7.62 -4.01
CA VAL A 108 2.64 6.66 -3.29
C VAL A 108 1.60 7.40 -2.44
N PHE A 109 0.36 6.97 -2.57
CA PHE A 109 -0.77 7.41 -1.74
C PHE A 109 -1.26 6.21 -0.92
N PRO A 110 -0.77 6.04 0.31
CA PRO A 110 -1.07 4.87 1.13
C PRO A 110 -2.49 4.91 1.68
N THR A 111 -2.98 3.78 2.16
CA THR A 111 -4.18 3.71 3.00
C THR A 111 -3.82 3.90 4.48
N TYR A 112 -3.42 2.83 5.17
CA TYR A 112 -3.00 2.89 6.59
C TYR A 112 -2.12 1.70 7.01
N ARG A 113 -1.78 0.80 6.10
CA ARG A 113 -0.98 -0.42 6.39
C ARG A 113 0.31 -0.52 5.58
N GLU A 114 0.71 0.51 4.89
CA GLU A 114 1.89 0.49 4.01
C GLU A 114 3.17 0.97 4.71
N GLN A 115 3.33 0.66 6.01
CA GLN A 115 4.46 1.12 6.82
C GLN A 115 5.81 0.56 6.34
N GLY A 116 5.84 -0.68 5.88
CA GLY A 116 7.05 -1.26 5.27
C GLY A 116 7.42 -0.53 3.98
N LEU A 117 6.42 -0.22 3.14
CA LEU A 117 6.62 0.55 1.92
C LEU A 117 7.07 1.98 2.23
N ALA A 118 6.47 2.63 3.24
CA ALA A 118 6.91 3.94 3.71
C ALA A 118 8.41 3.95 4.06
N HIS A 119 8.84 2.95 4.84
CA HIS A 119 10.24 2.82 5.21
C HIS A 119 11.15 2.59 4.01
N ALA A 120 10.76 1.72 3.08
CA ALA A 120 11.52 1.47 1.85
C ALA A 120 11.65 2.71 0.95
N MET A 121 10.69 3.63 1.05
CA MET A 121 10.71 4.92 0.36
C MET A 121 11.43 6.03 1.14
N GLY A 122 12.07 5.71 2.26
CA GLY A 122 12.92 6.62 3.00
C GLY A 122 12.26 7.31 4.20
N VAL A 123 11.02 6.96 4.55
CA VAL A 123 10.41 7.44 5.81
C VAL A 123 11.12 6.77 6.98
N SER A 124 11.53 7.55 7.98
CA SER A 124 12.20 7.00 9.14
C SER A 124 11.25 6.16 10.00
N LEU A 125 11.78 5.14 10.69
CA LEU A 125 10.96 4.33 11.59
C LEU A 125 10.36 5.16 12.74
N ALA A 126 11.08 6.20 13.19
CA ALA A 126 10.60 7.11 14.22
C ALA A 126 9.38 7.90 13.73
N ASP A 127 9.42 8.43 12.51
CA ASP A 127 8.29 9.15 11.92
C ASP A 127 7.09 8.24 11.70
N ILE A 128 7.33 6.99 11.24
CA ILE A 128 6.28 5.99 11.09
C ILE A 128 5.60 5.71 12.43
N LEU A 129 6.37 5.43 13.47
CA LEU A 129 5.83 5.15 14.82
C LEU A 129 5.15 6.41 15.40
N GLY A 130 5.76 7.57 15.25
CA GLY A 130 5.19 8.84 15.70
C GLY A 130 3.83 9.16 15.08
N ALA A 131 3.60 8.75 13.83
CA ALA A 131 2.30 8.91 13.18
C ALA A 131 1.17 8.10 13.87
N TRP A 132 1.52 7.05 14.59
CA TRP A 132 0.57 6.19 15.33
C TRP A 132 0.56 6.42 16.84
N ASP A 133 1.46 7.22 17.36
CA ASP A 133 1.49 7.62 18.77
C ASP A 133 0.44 8.69 19.11
N GLY A 134 -0.07 9.39 18.10
CA GLY A 134 -1.08 10.45 18.28
C GLY A 134 -0.49 11.76 18.78
N THR A 135 0.82 11.94 18.67
CA THR A 135 1.48 13.20 19.04
C THR A 135 1.44 14.21 17.90
N SER A 136 1.54 15.50 18.24
CA SER A 136 1.58 16.60 17.26
C SER A 136 2.90 16.69 16.45
N HIS A 137 3.87 15.84 16.76
CA HIS A 137 5.19 15.81 16.14
C HIS A 137 5.33 14.64 15.17
N CYS A 138 4.23 14.22 14.54
CA CYS A 138 4.22 13.16 13.55
C CYS A 138 4.25 13.77 12.14
N GLY A 139 5.03 13.16 11.26
CA GLY A 139 5.06 13.51 9.85
C GLY A 139 6.45 13.41 9.26
N TRP A 140 6.48 13.40 7.95
CA TRP A 140 7.69 13.37 7.13
C TRP A 140 7.53 14.29 5.93
N ASP A 141 8.64 14.58 5.25
CA ASP A 141 8.62 15.31 3.99
C ASP A 141 8.08 14.40 2.88
N THR A 142 6.82 14.60 2.53
CA THR A 142 6.11 13.80 1.52
C THR A 142 6.63 14.04 0.11
N VAL A 143 7.32 15.14 -0.14
CA VAL A 143 7.94 15.44 -1.43
C VAL A 143 9.27 14.69 -1.56
N ALA A 144 10.11 14.75 -0.53
CA ALA A 144 11.41 14.09 -0.53
C ALA A 144 11.30 12.56 -0.52
N THR A 145 10.30 12.02 0.19
CA THR A 145 10.09 10.57 0.28
C THR A 145 9.22 10.01 -0.82
N HIS A 146 8.54 10.85 -1.62
CA HIS A 146 7.51 10.42 -2.57
C HIS A 146 6.41 9.55 -1.95
N PHE A 147 6.20 9.67 -0.65
CA PHE A 147 5.19 8.92 0.11
C PHE A 147 4.28 9.89 0.85
N SER A 148 3.00 9.90 0.49
CA SER A 148 2.00 10.80 1.09
C SER A 148 1.70 10.42 2.53
N ALA A 149 1.22 11.38 3.31
CA ALA A 149 0.75 11.11 4.67
C ALA A 149 -0.44 10.13 4.66
N TYR A 150 -0.59 9.37 5.75
CA TYR A 150 -1.75 8.49 5.89
C TYR A 150 -3.03 9.30 5.99
N PRO A 151 -4.11 8.94 5.26
CA PRO A 151 -5.37 9.68 5.30
C PRO A 151 -6.11 9.57 6.64
N VAL A 152 -5.70 8.65 7.50
CA VAL A 152 -6.32 8.37 8.81
C VAL A 152 -5.45 8.91 9.96
N MET A 153 -4.63 9.92 9.72
CA MET A 153 -3.97 10.63 10.81
C MET A 153 -5.05 11.36 11.61
N ILE A 154 -5.51 10.71 12.65
CA ILE A 154 -6.50 11.26 13.56
C ILE A 154 -5.81 12.37 14.33
N GLY A 155 -6.03 13.59 13.90
CA GLY A 155 -5.71 14.72 14.74
C GLY A 155 -6.50 14.57 16.04
N SER A 156 -5.82 14.30 17.15
CA SER A 156 -6.40 14.48 18.47
C SER A 156 -6.71 15.97 18.60
N GLY A 157 -7.99 16.33 18.46
CA GLY A 157 -8.47 17.64 18.84
C GLY A 157 -8.54 17.76 20.35
#